data_1ead3ccfad882455fcb4bbdb0e48cb23
#
_entry.id   1ead3ccfad882455fcb4bbdb0e48cb23
#
_cell.length_a   1.000
_cell.length_b   1.000
_cell.length_c   1.000
_cell.angle_alpha   90.00
_cell.angle_beta   90.00
_cell.angle_gamma   90.00
#
_symmetry.space_group_name_H-M   'P 1'
#
loop_
_entity.id
_entity.type
_entity.pdbx_description
1 polymer ?
#
loop_
_entity_poly.entity_id
_entity_poly.type
_entity_poly.pdbx_seq_one_letter_code
_entity_poly.pdbx_strand_id
1 'polypeptide(L)'
;AQRMFKMSEEQQKQAGNENNPQPAIMVNTQYIKDLSLEIPHAPEIFRELTEAPKVDIHVDVDAQKLHDNFYNVSLSFKMDGDIKDKKLFILELVYSAVVALNVPEEHLEPVLLIEIPRLIFPFARNVITNCLVEGGLPPFMINPIDFVAMYQQRKQTP
;
A
#
# COMPACT_ATOMS: atom_id res chain seq x y z
N ALA A 1 33.53 -12.63 -23.70
CA ALA A 1 33.33 -12.13 -22.32
C ALA A 1 33.70 -10.64 -22.19
N GLN A 2 34.79 -10.21 -22.77
CA GLN A 2 35.22 -8.79 -22.71
C GLN A 2 34.32 -7.81 -23.47
N ARG A 3 33.63 -8.24 -24.54
CA ARG A 3 32.70 -7.38 -25.29
C ARG A 3 31.38 -7.12 -24.56
N MET A 4 30.90 -8.05 -23.74
CA MET A 4 29.68 -7.87 -22.95
C MET A 4 29.87 -6.88 -21.80
N PHE A 5 31.06 -6.87 -21.19
CA PHE A 5 31.38 -5.95 -20.10
C PHE A 5 31.50 -4.47 -20.54
N LYS A 6 32.01 -4.23 -21.77
CA LYS A 6 32.11 -2.88 -22.33
C LYS A 6 30.77 -2.26 -22.70
N MET A 7 29.79 -3.06 -23.12
CA MET A 7 28.43 -2.56 -23.43
C MET A 7 27.66 -2.13 -22.17
N SER A 8 27.91 -2.73 -21.02
CA SER A 8 27.27 -2.35 -19.76
C SER A 8 27.82 -1.02 -19.20
N GLU A 9 29.10 -0.72 -19.42
CA GLU A 9 29.69 0.55 -18.99
C GLU A 9 29.28 1.73 -19.87
N GLU A 10 29.07 1.51 -21.16
CA GLU A 10 28.59 2.55 -22.08
C GLU A 10 27.08 2.87 -21.83
N GLN A 11 26.28 1.90 -21.42
CA GLN A 11 24.88 2.15 -21.06
C GLN A 11 24.73 2.91 -19.73
N GLN A 12 25.66 2.73 -18.80
CA GLN A 12 25.65 3.49 -17.54
C GLN A 12 26.14 4.94 -17.72
N LYS A 13 26.96 5.21 -18.72
CA LYS A 13 27.44 6.60 -19.00
C LYS A 13 26.41 7.47 -19.73
N GLN A 14 25.40 6.89 -20.37
CA GLN A 14 24.34 7.66 -21.02
C GLN A 14 23.19 8.05 -20.08
N ALA A 15 23.18 7.58 -18.84
CA ALA A 15 22.20 7.98 -17.82
C ALA A 15 22.51 9.34 -17.17
N GLY A 16 23.59 9.99 -17.56
CA GLY A 16 24.01 11.29 -17.04
C GLY A 16 23.75 12.45 -17.99
N ASN A 17 22.57 12.54 -18.57
CA ASN A 17 22.21 13.70 -19.39
C ASN A 17 21.57 14.75 -18.46
N GLU A 18 22.36 15.79 -18.16
CA GLU A 18 22.02 16.90 -17.23
C GLU A 18 20.81 17.75 -17.65
N ASN A 19 20.10 17.37 -18.72
CA ASN A 19 18.93 18.08 -19.25
C ASN A 19 17.60 17.33 -19.11
N ASN A 20 17.54 16.22 -18.34
CA ASN A 20 16.28 15.53 -18.12
C ASN A 20 15.63 16.11 -16.84
N PRO A 21 14.45 16.74 -16.95
CA PRO A 21 13.79 17.27 -15.75
C PRO A 21 13.53 16.13 -14.76
N GLN A 22 13.81 16.37 -13.49
CA GLN A 22 13.51 15.43 -12.42
C GLN A 22 12.01 15.08 -12.43
N PRO A 23 11.62 13.79 -12.30
CA PRO A 23 10.21 13.43 -12.22
C PRO A 23 9.55 14.09 -11.00
N ALA A 24 8.29 14.47 -11.15
CA ALA A 24 7.52 15.08 -10.06
C ALA A 24 7.39 14.14 -8.86
N ILE A 25 7.24 12.86 -9.14
CA ILE A 25 7.09 11.80 -8.13
C ILE A 25 8.12 10.72 -8.41
N MET A 26 8.92 10.37 -7.39
CA MET A 26 9.84 9.25 -7.44
C MET A 26 9.58 8.35 -6.25
N VAL A 27 9.20 7.09 -6.49
CA VAL A 27 9.03 6.10 -5.43
C VAL A 27 10.37 5.42 -5.19
N ASN A 28 10.97 5.67 -4.04
CA ASN A 28 12.29 5.12 -3.70
C ASN A 28 12.21 3.70 -3.17
N THR A 29 11.23 3.43 -2.31
CA THR A 29 10.99 2.09 -1.78
C THR A 29 9.53 1.93 -1.39
N GLN A 30 9.03 0.71 -1.49
CA GLN A 30 7.75 0.29 -0.94
C GLN A 30 8.00 -0.86 0.01
N TYR A 31 7.31 -0.87 1.13
CA TYR A 31 7.59 -1.88 2.16
C TYR A 31 6.37 -2.18 3.04
N ILE A 32 6.35 -3.38 3.58
CA ILE A 32 5.43 -3.75 4.65
C ILE A 32 6.04 -3.28 5.97
N LYS A 33 5.41 -2.32 6.62
CA LYS A 33 5.85 -1.86 7.93
C LYS A 33 5.37 -2.79 9.02
N ASP A 34 4.14 -3.27 8.92
CA ASP A 34 3.53 -4.17 9.88
C ASP A 34 2.48 -5.03 9.20
N LEU A 35 2.41 -6.30 9.56
CA LEU A 35 1.42 -7.24 9.04
C LEU A 35 1.10 -8.27 10.11
N SER A 36 -0.19 -8.41 10.44
CA SER A 36 -0.66 -9.45 11.33
C SER A 36 -1.94 -10.08 10.81
N LEU A 37 -2.05 -11.39 10.97
CA LEU A 37 -3.24 -12.17 10.68
C LEU A 37 -3.50 -13.10 11.85
N GLU A 38 -4.71 -13.01 12.41
CA GLU A 38 -5.17 -13.89 13.46
C GLU A 38 -6.43 -14.63 13.00
N ILE A 39 -6.48 -15.93 13.28
CA ILE A 39 -7.66 -16.77 13.08
C ILE A 39 -8.02 -17.38 14.45
N PRO A 40 -8.77 -16.62 15.29
CA PRO A 40 -8.89 -16.96 16.72
C PRO A 40 -9.57 -18.28 16.99
N HIS A 41 -10.45 -18.74 16.10
CA HIS A 41 -11.20 -19.99 16.26
C HIS A 41 -10.71 -21.12 15.34
N ALA A 42 -9.48 -21.01 14.85
CA ALA A 42 -8.84 -22.12 14.12
C ALA A 42 -8.45 -23.23 15.11
N PRO A 43 -8.51 -24.52 14.72
CA PRO A 43 -8.89 -25.00 13.38
C PRO A 43 -10.41 -25.20 13.18
N GLU A 44 -11.21 -25.20 14.22
CA GLU A 44 -12.63 -25.56 14.16
C GLU A 44 -13.45 -24.69 13.23
N ILE A 45 -13.13 -23.41 13.12
CA ILE A 45 -13.85 -22.45 12.28
C ILE A 45 -13.82 -22.84 10.79
N PHE A 46 -12.81 -23.58 10.34
CA PHE A 46 -12.71 -24.02 8.94
C PHE A 46 -13.82 -24.98 8.52
N ARG A 47 -14.45 -25.69 9.47
CA ARG A 47 -15.65 -26.51 9.22
C ARG A 47 -16.88 -25.66 8.91
N GLU A 48 -16.92 -24.43 9.39
CA GLU A 48 -18.05 -23.53 9.26
C GLU A 48 -17.96 -22.65 8.01
N LEU A 49 -16.89 -22.76 7.22
CA LEU A 49 -16.68 -22.02 5.97
C LEU A 49 -17.53 -22.60 4.82
N THR A 50 -18.83 -22.58 4.98
CA THR A 50 -19.81 -23.05 3.98
C THR A 50 -20.45 -21.91 3.20
N GLU A 51 -20.20 -20.67 3.60
CA GLU A 51 -20.72 -19.46 2.97
C GLU A 51 -19.64 -18.36 2.98
N ALA A 52 -19.86 -17.30 2.23
CA ALA A 52 -18.94 -16.16 2.21
C ALA A 52 -18.96 -15.43 3.55
N PRO A 53 -17.79 -15.09 4.13
CA PRO A 53 -17.74 -14.32 5.37
C PRO A 53 -18.20 -12.88 5.13
N LYS A 54 -18.72 -12.27 6.20
CA LYS A 54 -18.96 -10.83 6.22
C LYS A 54 -17.67 -10.13 6.60
N VAL A 55 -17.22 -9.20 5.74
CA VAL A 55 -15.93 -8.52 5.90
C VAL A 55 -16.15 -7.03 6.09
N ASP A 56 -15.61 -6.49 7.18
CA ASP A 56 -15.50 -5.05 7.43
C ASP A 56 -14.07 -4.59 7.21
N ILE A 57 -13.90 -3.44 6.57
CA ILE A 57 -12.58 -2.88 6.25
C ILE A 57 -12.52 -1.42 6.66
N HIS A 58 -11.49 -1.06 7.41
CA HIS A 58 -11.12 0.31 7.69
C HIS A 58 -9.79 0.62 7.03
N VAL A 59 -9.71 1.75 6.33
CA VAL A 59 -8.49 2.22 5.66
C VAL A 59 -8.17 3.62 6.15
N ASP A 60 -6.91 3.88 6.42
CA ASP A 60 -6.41 5.19 6.80
C ASP A 60 -5.15 5.52 6.03
N VAL A 61 -4.91 6.80 5.81
CA VAL A 61 -3.73 7.33 5.11
C VAL A 61 -2.99 8.26 6.05
N ASP A 62 -1.68 8.07 6.15
CA ASP A 62 -0.80 8.95 6.89
C ASP A 62 0.41 9.33 6.04
N ALA A 63 0.88 10.56 6.19
CA ALA A 63 2.07 11.06 5.50
C ALA A 63 2.96 11.83 6.48
N GLN A 64 4.26 11.54 6.43
CA GLN A 64 5.26 12.19 7.27
C GLN A 64 6.40 12.71 6.40
N LYS A 65 6.81 13.95 6.66
CA LYS A 65 8.04 14.49 6.09
C LYS A 65 9.24 13.85 6.78
N LEU A 66 10.18 13.34 5.99
CA LEU A 66 11.44 12.77 6.51
C LEU A 66 12.53 13.84 6.55
N HIS A 67 13.05 14.19 5.39
CA HIS A 67 14.07 15.23 5.21
C HIS A 67 14.02 15.70 3.75
N ASP A 68 14.44 16.92 3.50
CA ASP A 68 14.44 17.56 2.18
C ASP A 68 13.07 17.41 1.48
N ASN A 69 13.02 16.75 0.33
CA ASN A 69 11.78 16.46 -0.41
C ASN A 69 11.33 15.00 -0.28
N PHE A 70 11.80 14.29 0.75
CA PHE A 70 11.45 12.90 1.02
C PHE A 70 10.32 12.80 2.04
N TYR A 71 9.36 11.93 1.73
CA TYR A 71 8.18 11.69 2.56
C TYR A 71 7.94 10.19 2.69
N ASN A 72 7.39 9.80 3.83
CA ASN A 72 6.86 8.46 4.03
C ASN A 72 5.33 8.52 4.01
N VAL A 73 4.71 7.76 3.12
CA VAL A 73 3.25 7.64 3.02
C VAL A 73 2.85 6.23 3.41
N SER A 74 1.90 6.11 4.33
CA SER A 74 1.43 4.83 4.83
C SER A 74 -0.06 4.64 4.58
N LEU A 75 -0.42 3.44 4.12
CA LEU A 75 -1.78 2.94 4.10
C LEU A 75 -1.93 1.94 5.25
N SER A 76 -2.88 2.21 6.13
CA SER A 76 -3.21 1.32 7.24
C SER A 76 -4.55 0.66 6.97
N PHE A 77 -4.58 -0.67 7.06
CA PHE A 77 -5.77 -1.48 6.88
C PHE A 77 -6.07 -2.24 8.15
N LYS A 78 -7.33 -2.22 8.54
CA LYS A 78 -7.87 -3.11 9.56
C LYS A 78 -9.06 -3.84 8.99
N MET A 79 -8.98 -5.17 8.93
CA MET A 79 -10.02 -6.03 8.36
C MET A 79 -10.48 -7.04 9.38
N ASP A 80 -11.79 -7.22 9.46
CA ASP A 80 -12.44 -8.24 10.28
C ASP A 80 -13.34 -9.08 9.37
N GLY A 81 -13.20 -10.40 9.46
CA GLY A 81 -14.13 -11.33 8.81
C GLY A 81 -14.96 -12.09 9.86
N ASP A 82 -16.25 -12.15 9.66
CA ASP A 82 -17.18 -12.88 10.53
C ASP A 82 -17.92 -13.95 9.75
N ILE A 83 -18.15 -15.09 10.39
CA ILE A 83 -18.99 -16.16 9.86
C ILE A 83 -19.85 -16.71 11.00
N LYS A 84 -21.18 -16.78 10.80
CA LYS A 84 -22.13 -17.27 11.81
C LYS A 84 -21.92 -16.64 13.18
N ASP A 85 -21.78 -15.32 13.22
CA ASP A 85 -21.56 -14.51 14.42
C ASP A 85 -20.25 -14.79 15.17
N LYS A 86 -19.30 -15.49 14.52
CA LYS A 86 -17.97 -15.74 15.07
C LYS A 86 -16.92 -15.02 14.26
N LYS A 87 -15.88 -14.54 14.92
CA LYS A 87 -14.72 -13.95 14.27
C LYS A 87 -13.95 -15.01 13.48
N LEU A 88 -13.95 -14.88 12.16
CA LEU A 88 -13.17 -15.75 11.28
C LEU A 88 -11.72 -15.35 11.26
N PHE A 89 -11.45 -14.06 11.01
CA PHE A 89 -10.09 -13.54 10.99
C PHE A 89 -10.03 -12.07 11.38
N ILE A 90 -8.88 -11.65 11.84
CA ILE A 90 -8.50 -10.24 12.03
C ILE A 90 -7.19 -10.03 11.30
N LEU A 91 -7.17 -9.09 10.35
CA LEU A 91 -5.97 -8.73 9.60
C LEU A 91 -5.66 -7.26 9.79
N GLU A 92 -4.41 -6.94 10.09
CA GLU A 92 -3.90 -5.58 10.13
C GLU A 92 -2.67 -5.48 9.22
N LEU A 93 -2.63 -4.43 8.41
CA LEU A 93 -1.51 -4.15 7.52
C LEU A 93 -1.20 -2.65 7.56
N VAL A 94 0.07 -2.33 7.71
CA VAL A 94 0.61 -1.00 7.38
C VAL A 94 1.57 -1.16 6.22
N TYR A 95 1.18 -0.65 5.07
CA TYR A 95 1.97 -0.66 3.84
C TYR A 95 2.41 0.75 3.50
N SER A 96 3.68 0.94 3.27
CA SER A 96 4.28 2.27 3.19
C SER A 96 5.15 2.42 1.95
N ALA A 97 5.37 3.68 1.56
CA ALA A 97 6.32 4.04 0.53
C ALA A 97 7.13 5.27 0.97
N VAL A 98 8.41 5.25 0.66
CA VAL A 98 9.26 6.44 0.73
C VAL A 98 9.30 7.06 -0.66
N VAL A 99 8.90 8.32 -0.76
CA VAL A 99 8.80 9.04 -2.03
C VAL A 99 9.60 10.35 -1.97
N ALA A 100 10.17 10.72 -3.11
CA ALA A 100 10.73 12.04 -3.34
C ALA A 100 9.77 12.84 -4.21
N LEU A 101 9.40 14.04 -3.78
CA LEU A 101 8.44 14.88 -4.46
C LEU A 101 9.06 16.20 -4.92
N ASN A 102 8.94 16.48 -6.22
CA ASN A 102 9.31 17.75 -6.83
C ASN A 102 8.05 18.41 -7.40
N VAL A 103 7.17 18.83 -6.49
CA VAL A 103 5.88 19.44 -6.82
C VAL A 103 5.76 20.79 -6.10
N PRO A 104 4.98 21.75 -6.64
CA PRO A 104 4.69 22.99 -5.93
C PRO A 104 4.06 22.69 -4.57
N GLU A 105 4.37 23.52 -3.59
CA GLU A 105 3.91 23.34 -2.20
C GLU A 105 2.38 23.24 -2.10
N GLU A 106 1.65 23.97 -2.92
CA GLU A 106 0.18 23.95 -2.98
C GLU A 106 -0.38 22.60 -3.44
N HIS A 107 0.41 21.79 -4.16
CA HIS A 107 0.01 20.45 -4.63
C HIS A 107 0.53 19.33 -3.74
N LEU A 108 1.34 19.64 -2.75
CA LEU A 108 2.04 18.65 -1.93
C LEU A 108 1.06 17.75 -1.16
N GLU A 109 0.13 18.34 -0.44
CA GLU A 109 -0.84 17.60 0.38
C GLU A 109 -1.74 16.69 -0.45
N PRO A 110 -2.38 17.16 -1.57
CA PRO A 110 -3.14 16.28 -2.43
C PRO A 110 -2.32 15.15 -3.04
N VAL A 111 -1.07 15.38 -3.41
CA VAL A 111 -0.17 14.33 -3.92
C VAL A 111 0.07 13.28 -2.84
N LEU A 112 0.40 13.70 -1.63
CA LEU A 112 0.70 12.78 -0.51
C LEU A 112 -0.53 11.97 -0.07
N LEU A 113 -1.71 12.55 -0.10
CA LEU A 113 -2.92 11.94 0.48
C LEU A 113 -3.87 11.34 -0.57
N ILE A 114 -3.64 11.57 -1.85
CA ILE A 114 -4.44 11.02 -2.95
C ILE A 114 -3.58 10.24 -3.94
N GLU A 115 -2.60 10.90 -4.56
CA GLU A 115 -1.84 10.30 -5.66
C GLU A 115 -0.93 9.16 -5.20
N ILE A 116 -0.19 9.35 -4.12
CA ILE A 116 0.69 8.30 -3.59
C ILE A 116 -0.12 7.11 -3.07
N PRO A 117 -1.19 7.30 -2.28
CA PRO A 117 -2.06 6.19 -1.91
C PRO A 117 -2.60 5.39 -3.09
N ARG A 118 -3.01 6.06 -4.16
CA ARG A 118 -3.43 5.38 -5.40
C ARG A 118 -2.34 4.51 -6.00
N LEU A 119 -1.10 5.00 -6.01
CA LEU A 119 0.03 4.27 -6.58
C LEU A 119 0.34 2.99 -5.79
N ILE A 120 0.29 3.05 -4.48
CA ILE A 120 0.71 1.93 -3.63
C ILE A 120 -0.44 0.98 -3.26
N PHE A 121 -1.69 1.39 -3.42
CA PHE A 121 -2.86 0.58 -3.08
C PHE A 121 -2.89 -0.79 -3.75
N PRO A 122 -2.63 -0.94 -5.06
CA PRO A 122 -2.65 -2.26 -5.70
C PRO A 122 -1.64 -3.24 -5.07
N PHE A 123 -0.50 -2.75 -4.63
CA PHE A 123 0.53 -3.56 -3.97
C PHE A 123 0.09 -3.97 -2.57
N ALA A 124 -0.48 -3.04 -1.81
CA ALA A 124 -1.05 -3.34 -0.49
C ALA A 124 -2.18 -4.36 -0.59
N ARG A 125 -3.08 -4.18 -1.56
CA ARG A 125 -4.17 -5.13 -1.84
C ARG A 125 -3.63 -6.53 -2.12
N ASN A 126 -2.57 -6.63 -2.90
CA ASN A 126 -1.93 -7.91 -3.21
C ASN A 126 -1.38 -8.60 -1.95
N VAL A 127 -0.75 -7.84 -1.07
CA VAL A 127 -0.27 -8.36 0.23
C VAL A 127 -1.42 -8.95 1.03
N ILE A 128 -2.54 -8.24 1.12
CA ILE A 128 -3.72 -8.70 1.87
C ILE A 128 -4.29 -9.97 1.27
N THR A 129 -4.51 -10.00 -0.05
CA THR A 129 -5.07 -11.17 -0.74
C THR A 129 -4.18 -12.41 -0.54
N ASN A 130 -2.87 -12.25 -0.71
CA ASN A 130 -1.92 -13.35 -0.52
C ASN A 130 -1.87 -13.82 0.93
N CYS A 131 -1.93 -12.89 1.88
CA CYS A 131 -1.94 -13.22 3.32
C CYS A 131 -3.16 -14.06 3.69
N LEU A 132 -4.34 -13.71 3.21
CA LEU A 132 -5.57 -14.47 3.46
C LEU A 132 -5.49 -15.88 2.87
N VAL A 133 -4.98 -16.03 1.65
CA VAL A 133 -4.80 -17.33 0.99
C VAL A 133 -3.80 -18.20 1.78
N GLU A 134 -2.68 -17.63 2.19
CA GLU A 134 -1.69 -18.32 3.02
C GLU A 134 -2.25 -18.70 4.39
N GLY A 135 -3.22 -17.95 4.89
CA GLY A 135 -3.95 -18.26 6.12
C GLY A 135 -5.01 -19.35 5.97
N GLY A 136 -5.14 -19.96 4.79
CA GLY A 136 -6.15 -20.99 4.54
C GLY A 136 -7.55 -20.44 4.31
N LEU A 137 -7.69 -19.15 4.09
CA LEU A 137 -8.97 -18.47 3.90
C LEU A 137 -9.28 -18.30 2.41
N PRO A 138 -10.58 -18.16 2.04
CA PRO A 138 -10.92 -17.80 0.67
C PRO A 138 -10.30 -16.47 0.28
N PRO A 139 -9.87 -16.29 -0.98
CA PRO A 139 -9.36 -15.01 -1.43
C PRO A 139 -10.46 -13.95 -1.37
N PHE A 140 -10.10 -12.79 -0.85
CA PHE A 140 -10.97 -11.62 -0.82
C PHE A 140 -10.24 -10.46 -1.47
N MET A 141 -10.87 -9.85 -2.48
CA MET A 141 -10.30 -8.71 -3.16
C MET A 141 -11.03 -7.43 -2.73
N ILE A 142 -10.25 -6.49 -2.21
CA ILE A 142 -10.77 -5.19 -1.79
C ILE A 142 -11.15 -4.38 -3.03
N ASN A 143 -12.34 -3.78 -3.03
CA ASN A 143 -12.77 -2.85 -4.06
C ASN A 143 -11.87 -1.61 -4.08
N PRO A 144 -11.72 -0.94 -5.24
CA PRO A 144 -10.98 0.31 -5.31
C PRO A 144 -11.47 1.33 -4.28
N ILE A 145 -10.53 2.04 -3.67
CA ILE A 145 -10.82 3.05 -2.65
C ILE A 145 -10.85 4.43 -3.30
N ASP A 146 -11.84 5.22 -2.95
CA ASP A 146 -11.92 6.62 -3.35
C ASP A 146 -11.10 7.50 -2.40
N PHE A 147 -9.83 7.68 -2.71
CA PHE A 147 -8.92 8.49 -1.90
C PHE A 147 -9.26 9.98 -1.96
N VAL A 148 -9.88 10.44 -3.03
CA VAL A 148 -10.36 11.83 -3.12
C VAL A 148 -11.45 12.07 -2.08
N ALA A 149 -12.42 11.18 -1.98
CA ALA A 149 -13.48 11.27 -0.98
C ALA A 149 -12.93 11.23 0.45
N MET A 150 -11.97 10.34 0.72
CA MET A 150 -11.29 10.27 2.02
C MET A 150 -10.58 11.58 2.36
N TYR A 151 -9.88 12.16 1.40
CA TYR A 151 -9.17 13.44 1.57
C TYR A 151 -10.14 14.58 1.87
N GLN A 152 -11.26 14.64 1.16
CA GLN A 152 -12.29 15.66 1.37
C GLN A 152 -12.94 15.54 2.76
N GLN A 153 -13.24 14.33 3.21
CA GLN A 153 -13.76 14.08 4.56
C GLN A 153 -12.78 14.50 5.65
N ARG A 154 -11.50 14.22 5.45
CA ARG A 154 -10.42 14.62 6.37
C ARG A 154 -10.33 16.14 6.52
N LYS A 155 -10.55 16.91 5.45
CA LYS A 155 -10.58 18.39 5.49
C LYS A 155 -11.79 18.96 6.21
N GLN A 156 -12.93 18.25 6.19
CA GLN A 156 -14.17 18.69 6.84
C GLN A 156 -14.20 18.41 8.34
N THR A 157 -13.33 17.53 8.82
CA THR A 157 -13.23 17.19 10.25
C THR A 157 -12.22 18.15 10.89
N PRO A 158 -12.62 18.99 11.85
CA PRO A 158 -11.72 19.91 12.54
C PRO A 158 -10.68 19.21 13.41
#